data_ee22e5e77f566d7f69fc3ce525fa1a3f
#
_entry.id   ee22e5e77f566d7f69fc3ce525fa1a3f
#
_cell.length_a   1.000
_cell.length_b   1.000
_cell.length_c   1.000
_cell.angle_alpha   90.00
_cell.angle_beta   90.00
_cell.angle_gamma   90.00
#
_symmetry.space_group_name_H-M   'P 1'
#
loop_
_entity.id
_entity.type
_entity.pdbx_description
1 polymer ?
#
loop_
_entity_poly.entity_id
_entity_poly.type
_entity_poly.pdbx_seq_one_letter_code
_entity_poly.pdbx_strand_id
1 'polypeptide(L)'
;MIGRSANLKQNLHPLPETEVEVVAIAATTRTQMKKVLVRREADEKKFKTLAPQYATIHLATHGVLDNRDPLNSYLLLTKTEDETENDGLLHAREIIDLNLDADLAVLSACETGNGRISPGEGVIGMSWAFLVAGTRSVVVSQWRVNSASTSRLMKSFYQGLASQNDANSQNKSQALREASLRLLRDRRYHHPFYWAGFVLVSSN
;
A
#
# COMPACT_ATOMS: atom_id res chain seq x y z
N MET A 1 28.93 7.91 4.26
CA MET A 1 28.56 8.40 2.91
C MET A 1 27.06 8.70 2.92
N ILE A 2 26.72 9.92 3.30
CA ILE A 2 25.35 10.45 3.39
C ILE A 2 25.19 11.37 2.18
N GLY A 3 24.56 10.91 1.11
CA GLY A 3 24.50 11.78 -0.07
C GLY A 3 23.54 11.38 -1.20
N ARG A 4 22.64 10.39 -1.02
CA ARG A 4 21.71 9.99 -2.11
C ARG A 4 20.22 10.04 -1.80
N SER A 5 19.81 10.23 -0.55
CA SER A 5 18.40 10.29 -0.16
C SER A 5 17.68 11.58 -0.61
N ALA A 6 18.38 12.70 -0.62
CA ALA A 6 17.79 14.01 -0.96
C ALA A 6 17.34 14.15 -2.41
N ASN A 7 18.01 13.47 -3.35
CA ASN A 7 17.71 13.59 -4.79
C ASN A 7 16.50 12.75 -5.25
N LEU A 8 16.12 11.72 -4.54
CA LEU A 8 14.95 10.90 -4.89
C LEU A 8 13.63 11.61 -4.60
N LYS A 9 13.56 12.39 -3.51
CA LYS A 9 12.35 13.17 -3.16
C LYS A 9 12.03 14.28 -4.17
N GLN A 10 13.03 14.80 -4.90
CA GLN A 10 12.84 15.90 -5.85
C GLN A 10 12.23 15.48 -7.19
N ASN A 11 12.20 14.17 -7.51
CA ASN A 11 11.72 13.66 -8.81
C ASN A 11 10.39 12.91 -8.72
N LEU A 12 9.73 12.88 -7.56
CA LEU A 12 8.45 12.20 -7.39
C LEU A 12 7.30 13.15 -7.73
N HIS A 13 6.53 12.79 -8.75
CA HIS A 13 5.34 13.54 -9.12
C HIS A 13 4.23 13.36 -8.08
N PRO A 14 3.44 14.42 -7.79
CA PRO A 14 2.25 14.27 -6.96
C PRO A 14 1.32 13.17 -7.49
N LEU A 15 0.66 12.45 -6.60
CA LEU A 15 -0.31 11.40 -6.91
C LEU A 15 -1.74 11.85 -6.52
N PRO A 16 -2.37 12.78 -7.25
CA PRO A 16 -3.68 13.32 -6.86
C PRO A 16 -4.77 12.25 -6.82
N GLU A 17 -4.64 11.20 -7.63
CA GLU A 17 -5.58 10.09 -7.67
C GLU A 17 -5.59 9.27 -6.36
N THR A 18 -4.50 9.26 -5.60
CA THR A 18 -4.43 8.53 -4.32
C THR A 18 -5.32 9.14 -3.25
N GLU A 19 -5.45 10.47 -3.23
CA GLU A 19 -6.39 11.16 -2.33
C GLU A 19 -7.83 10.79 -2.68
N VAL A 20 -8.18 10.79 -3.96
CA VAL A 20 -9.51 10.36 -4.45
C VAL A 20 -9.76 8.89 -4.08
N GLU A 21 -8.74 8.04 -4.21
CA GLU A 21 -8.80 6.62 -3.88
C GLU A 21 -9.15 6.41 -2.39
N VAL A 22 -8.37 6.98 -1.47
CA VAL A 22 -8.56 6.74 -0.03
C VAL A 22 -9.88 7.32 0.47
N VAL A 23 -10.33 8.46 -0.06
CA VAL A 23 -11.65 9.03 0.28
C VAL A 23 -12.78 8.14 -0.24
N ALA A 24 -12.68 7.62 -1.46
CA ALA A 24 -13.69 6.73 -2.02
C ALA A 24 -13.76 5.38 -1.27
N ILE A 25 -12.61 4.83 -0.86
CA ILE A 25 -12.53 3.62 -0.03
C ILE A 25 -13.18 3.87 1.33
N ALA A 26 -12.85 4.97 1.99
CA ALA A 26 -13.43 5.33 3.28
C ALA A 26 -14.96 5.50 3.21
N ALA A 27 -15.50 6.00 2.11
CA ALA A 27 -16.93 6.08 1.89
C ALA A 27 -17.60 4.71 1.70
N THR A 28 -16.88 3.71 1.19
CA THR A 28 -17.37 2.35 0.95
C THR A 28 -17.36 1.51 2.24
N THR A 29 -16.43 1.78 3.14
CA THR A 29 -16.25 1.02 4.38
C THR A 29 -17.33 1.36 5.39
N ARG A 30 -18.02 0.34 5.92
CA ARG A 30 -19.15 0.49 6.85
C ARG A 30 -18.76 0.70 8.32
N THR A 31 -17.48 0.49 8.67
CA THR A 31 -17.01 0.67 10.06
C THR A 31 -17.12 2.13 10.52
N GLN A 32 -17.48 2.33 11.79
CA GLN A 32 -17.50 3.66 12.41
C GLN A 32 -16.08 4.15 12.74
N MET A 33 -15.16 3.25 13.07
CA MET A 33 -13.75 3.58 13.34
C MET A 33 -12.98 3.62 12.03
N LYS A 34 -12.90 4.79 11.44
CA LYS A 34 -12.05 5.04 10.25
C LYS A 34 -11.33 6.37 10.36
N LYS A 35 -10.08 6.38 9.94
CA LYS A 35 -9.23 7.57 9.87
C LYS A 35 -8.67 7.68 8.47
N VAL A 36 -8.85 8.82 7.84
CA VAL A 36 -8.24 9.17 6.56
C VAL A 36 -7.23 10.26 6.81
N LEU A 37 -6.00 10.02 6.43
CA LEU A 37 -4.89 10.97 6.52
C LEU A 37 -4.41 11.26 5.10
N VAL A 38 -4.36 12.53 4.73
CA VAL A 38 -3.93 12.95 3.39
C VAL A 38 -2.93 14.09 3.50
N ARG A 39 -2.08 14.23 2.49
CA ARG A 39 -1.12 15.32 2.38
C ARG A 39 -0.26 15.43 3.65
N ARG A 40 -0.21 16.61 4.29
CA ARG A 40 0.60 16.86 5.49
C ARG A 40 0.19 16.03 6.70
N GLU A 41 -1.06 15.56 6.74
CA GLU A 41 -1.52 14.70 7.84
C GLU A 41 -1.07 13.25 7.70
N ALA A 42 -0.71 12.81 6.50
CA ALA A 42 -0.20 11.47 6.24
C ALA A 42 1.30 11.39 6.60
N ASP A 43 1.64 11.71 7.84
CA ASP A 43 2.99 11.66 8.35
C ASP A 43 3.33 10.31 9.01
N GLU A 44 4.61 10.03 9.08
CA GLU A 44 5.16 8.77 9.54
C GLU A 44 4.87 8.51 11.02
N LYS A 45 4.98 9.52 11.87
CA LYS A 45 4.70 9.41 13.31
C LYS A 45 3.25 9.03 13.56
N LYS A 46 2.30 9.70 12.87
CA LYS A 46 0.88 9.36 12.97
C LYS A 46 0.63 7.94 12.48
N PHE A 47 1.27 7.53 11.39
CA PHE A 47 1.15 6.16 10.92
C PHE A 47 1.59 5.18 12.00
N LYS A 48 2.81 5.29 12.53
CA LYS A 48 3.35 4.40 13.57
C LYS A 48 2.45 4.37 14.82
N THR A 49 1.90 5.51 15.22
CA THR A 49 1.04 5.62 16.41
C THR A 49 -0.35 5.01 16.19
N LEU A 50 -0.93 5.18 15.00
CA LEU A 50 -2.31 4.82 14.74
C LEU A 50 -2.47 3.43 14.14
N ALA A 51 -1.55 2.98 13.30
CA ALA A 51 -1.67 1.71 12.57
C ALA A 51 -1.98 0.50 13.48
N PRO A 52 -1.38 0.36 14.68
CA PRO A 52 -1.71 -0.73 15.61
C PRO A 52 -3.18 -0.78 16.07
N GLN A 53 -3.93 0.29 15.89
CA GLN A 53 -5.32 0.41 16.36
C GLN A 53 -6.35 0.02 15.30
N TYR A 54 -5.91 -0.32 14.08
CA TYR A 54 -6.82 -0.56 12.96
C TYR A 54 -6.67 -1.95 12.38
N ALA A 55 -7.80 -2.64 12.20
CA ALA A 55 -7.84 -3.95 11.55
C ALA A 55 -7.57 -3.90 10.04
N THR A 56 -7.69 -2.73 9.42
CA THR A 56 -7.38 -2.53 8.00
C THR A 56 -6.52 -1.29 7.82
N ILE A 57 -5.39 -1.47 7.15
CA ILE A 57 -4.43 -0.42 6.81
C ILE A 57 -4.41 -0.27 5.29
N HIS A 58 -4.52 0.95 4.78
CA HIS A 58 -4.39 1.23 3.35
C HIS A 58 -3.40 2.37 3.13
N LEU A 59 -2.34 2.09 2.40
CA LEU A 59 -1.28 3.03 2.07
C LEU A 59 -1.25 3.27 0.56
N ALA A 60 -1.74 4.44 0.14
CA ALA A 60 -1.72 4.89 -1.24
C ALA A 60 -0.67 6.00 -1.39
N THR A 61 0.57 5.61 -1.64
CA THR A 61 1.72 6.51 -1.68
C THR A 61 2.80 6.01 -2.65
N HIS A 62 3.93 6.69 -2.74
CA HIS A 62 5.11 6.18 -3.42
C HIS A 62 5.82 5.13 -2.56
N GLY A 63 6.25 4.04 -3.20
CA GLY A 63 7.12 3.04 -2.61
C GLY A 63 8.44 2.98 -3.36
N VAL A 64 9.54 2.83 -2.66
CA VAL A 64 10.86 2.57 -3.22
C VAL A 64 11.34 1.23 -2.71
N LEU A 65 11.54 0.30 -3.64
CA LEU A 65 11.95 -1.06 -3.32
C LEU A 65 13.46 -1.20 -3.54
N ASP A 66 14.15 -1.72 -2.55
CA ASP A 66 15.57 -2.10 -2.63
C ASP A 66 15.67 -3.62 -2.74
N ASN A 67 16.07 -4.10 -3.93
CA ASN A 67 16.24 -5.53 -4.19
C ASN A 67 17.56 -6.10 -3.64
N ARG A 68 18.50 -5.25 -3.18
CA ARG A 68 19.76 -5.69 -2.57
C ARG A 68 19.64 -5.82 -1.06
N ASP A 69 18.89 -4.90 -0.46
CA ASP A 69 18.57 -4.91 0.96
C ASP A 69 17.08 -4.60 1.13
N PRO A 70 16.21 -5.64 1.12
CA PRO A 70 14.76 -5.47 1.17
C PRO A 70 14.27 -4.71 2.41
N LEU A 71 15.01 -4.73 3.52
CA LEU A 71 14.67 -4.00 4.74
C LEU A 71 14.87 -2.48 4.60
N ASN A 72 15.65 -2.04 3.62
CA ASN A 72 15.79 -0.64 3.26
C ASN A 72 14.72 -0.13 2.28
N SER A 73 13.86 -1.02 1.76
CA SER A 73 12.66 -0.60 1.04
C SER A 73 11.81 0.30 1.92
N TYR A 74 11.18 1.33 1.35
CA TYR A 74 10.39 2.27 2.13
C TYR A 74 9.15 2.79 1.39
N LEU A 75 8.17 3.21 2.17
CA LEU A 75 7.01 3.96 1.72
C LEU A 75 7.23 5.44 2.06
N LEU A 76 6.87 6.32 1.11
CA LEU A 76 7.06 7.75 1.31
C LEU A 76 5.85 8.35 2.02
N LEU A 77 6.08 8.86 3.21
CA LEU A 77 5.12 9.61 4.01
C LEU A 77 5.57 11.07 4.16
N THR A 78 4.74 11.90 4.76
CA THR A 78 5.10 13.28 5.04
C THR A 78 6.09 13.32 6.22
N LYS A 79 7.16 14.07 6.04
CA LYS A 79 8.11 14.38 7.13
C LYS A 79 7.50 15.42 8.05
N THR A 80 7.63 15.23 9.36
CA THR A 80 7.38 16.28 10.36
C THR A 80 8.63 17.11 10.61
N GLU A 81 8.48 18.42 10.85
CA GLU A 81 9.63 19.36 10.85
C GLU A 81 10.61 19.11 12.00
N ASP A 82 10.16 18.55 13.12
CA ASP A 82 10.92 18.48 14.38
C ASP A 82 11.47 17.09 14.75
N GLU A 83 11.42 16.08 13.83
CA GLU A 83 11.78 14.72 14.24
C GLU A 83 12.83 14.08 13.32
N THR A 84 13.97 13.73 13.91
CA THR A 84 15.03 12.97 13.25
C THR A 84 14.68 11.50 13.02
N GLU A 85 13.77 10.95 13.85
CA GLU A 85 13.35 9.54 13.79
C GLU A 85 12.18 9.28 12.84
N ASN A 86 11.45 10.34 12.42
CA ASN A 86 10.32 10.25 11.49
C ASN A 86 10.61 11.14 10.27
N ASP A 87 11.54 10.69 9.46
CA ASP A 87 12.06 11.45 8.33
C ASP A 87 11.15 11.40 7.08
N GLY A 88 10.00 10.71 7.18
CA GLY A 88 9.01 10.50 6.15
C GLY A 88 9.36 9.35 5.21
N LEU A 89 10.32 8.49 5.58
CA LEU A 89 10.68 7.27 4.87
C LEU A 89 10.36 6.07 5.75
N LEU A 90 9.13 5.61 5.73
CA LEU A 90 8.71 4.43 6.50
C LEU A 90 9.38 3.17 5.93
N HIS A 91 10.51 2.80 6.49
CA HIS A 91 11.28 1.62 6.05
C HIS A 91 10.64 0.30 6.47
N ALA A 92 10.89 -0.75 5.69
CA ALA A 92 10.43 -2.10 6.02
C ALA A 92 10.93 -2.56 7.40
N ARG A 93 12.18 -2.24 7.78
CA ARG A 93 12.73 -2.53 9.11
C ARG A 93 11.96 -1.86 10.25
N GLU A 94 11.42 -0.66 10.04
CA GLU A 94 10.64 0.05 11.06
C GLU A 94 9.22 -0.52 11.18
N ILE A 95 8.66 -1.01 10.07
CA ILE A 95 7.36 -1.68 10.06
C ILE A 95 7.41 -2.96 10.87
N ILE A 96 8.50 -3.74 10.80
CA ILE A 96 8.68 -4.99 11.56
C ILE A 96 8.53 -4.76 13.07
N ASP A 97 8.98 -3.61 13.56
CA ASP A 97 8.93 -3.26 14.98
C ASP A 97 7.54 -2.76 15.43
N LEU A 98 6.61 -2.57 14.49
CA LEU A 98 5.22 -2.22 14.81
C LEU A 98 4.47 -3.47 15.26
N ASN A 99 3.78 -3.37 16.38
CA ASN A 99 2.90 -4.44 16.83
C ASN A 99 1.51 -4.26 16.21
N LEU A 100 1.33 -4.77 14.99
CA LEU A 100 0.08 -4.65 14.23
C LEU A 100 -0.83 -5.86 14.51
N ASP A 101 -2.10 -5.63 14.83
CA ASP A 101 -3.16 -6.66 14.82
C ASP A 101 -4.12 -6.42 13.64
N ALA A 102 -3.53 -6.18 12.49
CA ALA A 102 -4.29 -5.86 11.29
C ALA A 102 -4.70 -7.14 10.55
N ASP A 103 -5.95 -7.20 10.13
CA ASP A 103 -6.45 -8.28 9.28
C ASP A 103 -6.01 -8.11 7.82
N LEU A 104 -5.82 -6.85 7.38
CA LEU A 104 -5.44 -6.52 6.01
C LEU A 104 -4.58 -5.26 5.94
N ALA A 105 -3.44 -5.35 5.29
CA ALA A 105 -2.71 -4.19 4.79
C ALA A 105 -2.78 -4.14 3.26
N VAL A 106 -3.07 -2.98 2.68
CA VAL A 106 -3.09 -2.75 1.23
C VAL A 106 -2.04 -1.72 0.90
N LEU A 107 -1.06 -2.12 0.10
CA LEU A 107 0.01 -1.27 -0.38
C LEU A 107 -0.28 -0.89 -1.83
N SER A 108 -1.08 0.15 -2.00
CA SER A 108 -1.38 0.77 -3.30
C SER A 108 -0.26 1.71 -3.71
N ALA A 109 0.98 1.26 -3.50
CA ALA A 109 2.19 2.02 -3.76
C ALA A 109 2.78 1.60 -5.11
N CYS A 110 3.06 2.56 -5.97
CA CYS A 110 3.77 2.30 -7.21
C CYS A 110 5.27 2.27 -6.93
N GLU A 111 5.97 1.28 -7.44
CA GLU A 111 7.44 1.28 -7.44
C GLU A 111 7.95 2.49 -8.22
N THR A 112 8.71 3.36 -7.54
CA THR A 112 9.35 4.53 -8.16
C THR A 112 10.87 4.35 -8.29
N GLY A 113 11.38 3.14 -8.07
CA GLY A 113 12.80 2.83 -8.20
C GLY A 113 13.32 3.06 -9.62
N ASN A 114 14.45 3.76 -9.73
CA ASN A 114 15.18 3.94 -10.99
C ASN A 114 15.77 2.61 -11.46
N GLY A 115 15.17 2.01 -12.45
CA GLY A 115 15.78 0.95 -13.23
C GLY A 115 15.15 -0.42 -13.06
N ARG A 116 15.14 -1.13 -14.15
CA ARG A 116 14.76 -2.53 -14.40
C ARG A 116 13.79 -3.14 -13.40
N ILE A 117 12.57 -3.32 -13.87
CA ILE A 117 11.57 -4.16 -13.24
C ILE A 117 12.20 -5.55 -13.01
N SER A 118 12.68 -5.77 -11.82
CA SER A 118 13.00 -7.11 -11.34
C SER A 118 11.84 -7.46 -10.41
N PRO A 119 10.95 -8.37 -10.78
CA PRO A 119 9.97 -8.90 -9.84
C PRO A 119 10.78 -9.61 -8.77
N GLY A 120 10.86 -9.01 -7.58
CA GLY A 120 11.79 -9.59 -6.68
C GLY A 120 11.63 -9.22 -5.23
N GLU A 121 12.72 -9.33 -4.58
CA GLU A 121 12.91 -9.37 -3.13
C GLU A 121 12.36 -8.14 -2.40
N GLY A 122 12.37 -6.96 -3.01
CA GLY A 122 11.85 -5.75 -2.39
C GLY A 122 10.35 -5.76 -2.13
N VAL A 123 9.54 -6.29 -3.06
CA VAL A 123 8.08 -6.48 -2.86
C VAL A 123 7.84 -7.51 -1.77
N ILE A 124 8.60 -8.60 -1.80
CA ILE A 124 8.56 -9.66 -0.79
C ILE A 124 8.96 -9.08 0.57
N GLY A 125 10.04 -8.31 0.63
CA GLY A 125 10.53 -7.69 1.85
C GLY A 125 9.52 -6.74 2.51
N MET A 126 8.87 -5.89 1.72
CA MET A 126 7.82 -5.00 2.22
C MET A 126 6.59 -5.78 2.72
N SER A 127 6.11 -6.76 1.96
CA SER A 127 5.00 -7.61 2.38
C SER A 127 5.32 -8.40 3.64
N TRP A 128 6.54 -8.96 3.68
CA TRP A 128 7.03 -9.71 4.83
C TRP A 128 7.12 -8.83 6.09
N ALA A 129 7.56 -7.58 5.97
CA ALA A 129 7.62 -6.66 7.09
C ALA A 129 6.24 -6.47 7.76
N PHE A 130 5.19 -6.28 6.97
CA PHE A 130 3.82 -6.20 7.50
C PHE A 130 3.35 -7.50 8.13
N LEU A 131 3.67 -8.65 7.52
CA LEU A 131 3.28 -9.96 8.08
C LEU A 131 4.00 -10.24 9.41
N VAL A 132 5.30 -9.94 9.51
CA VAL A 132 6.08 -10.08 10.75
C VAL A 132 5.55 -9.13 11.83
N ALA A 133 5.16 -7.91 11.46
CA ALA A 133 4.54 -6.96 12.36
C ALA A 133 3.17 -7.41 12.91
N GLY A 134 2.57 -8.49 12.39
CA GLY A 134 1.31 -9.06 12.88
C GLY A 134 0.12 -8.90 11.94
N THR A 135 0.32 -8.38 10.72
CA THR A 135 -0.76 -8.31 9.73
C THR A 135 -1.07 -9.70 9.15
N ARG A 136 -2.35 -10.10 9.08
CA ARG A 136 -2.73 -11.44 8.57
C ARG A 136 -2.66 -11.56 7.05
N SER A 137 -2.90 -10.47 6.33
CA SER A 137 -2.89 -10.48 4.86
C SER A 137 -2.40 -9.15 4.31
N VAL A 138 -1.62 -9.19 3.22
CA VAL A 138 -1.11 -8.01 2.54
C VAL A 138 -1.49 -8.07 1.07
N VAL A 139 -2.11 -7.01 0.55
CA VAL A 139 -2.28 -6.79 -0.89
C VAL A 139 -1.20 -5.82 -1.35
N VAL A 140 -0.42 -6.21 -2.33
CA VAL A 140 0.72 -5.42 -2.82
C VAL A 140 0.81 -5.48 -4.33
N SER A 141 1.31 -4.41 -4.96
CA SER A 141 1.58 -4.39 -6.40
C SER A 141 2.97 -4.94 -6.71
N GLN A 142 3.06 -5.81 -7.72
CA GLN A 142 4.31 -6.43 -8.19
C GLN A 142 5.12 -5.55 -9.15
N TRP A 143 4.49 -4.54 -9.73
CA TRP A 143 5.13 -3.57 -10.63
C TRP A 143 4.46 -2.21 -10.55
N ARG A 144 5.06 -1.22 -11.23
CA ARG A 144 4.49 0.11 -11.33
C ARG A 144 3.15 0.06 -12.05
N VAL A 145 2.08 0.38 -11.32
CA VAL A 145 0.71 0.38 -11.81
C VAL A 145 0.25 1.79 -12.21
N ASN A 146 -0.77 1.86 -13.06
CA ASN A 146 -1.38 3.13 -13.42
C ASN A 146 -2.36 3.60 -12.33
N SER A 147 -2.22 4.83 -11.84
CA SER A 147 -3.01 5.36 -10.72
C SER A 147 -4.52 5.30 -10.97
N ALA A 148 -4.98 5.60 -12.19
CA ALA A 148 -6.41 5.58 -12.49
C ALA A 148 -7.01 4.17 -12.50
N SER A 149 -6.29 3.16 -13.03
CA SER A 149 -6.73 1.77 -12.98
C SER A 149 -6.67 1.22 -11.56
N THR A 150 -5.62 1.59 -10.80
CA THR A 150 -5.44 1.19 -9.39
C THR A 150 -6.58 1.69 -8.52
N SER A 151 -6.93 2.97 -8.62
CA SER A 151 -8.04 3.54 -7.86
C SER A 151 -9.38 2.82 -8.15
N ARG A 152 -9.62 2.43 -9.41
CA ARG A 152 -10.81 1.63 -9.78
C ARG A 152 -10.77 0.22 -9.22
N LEU A 153 -9.60 -0.44 -9.29
CA LEU A 153 -9.41 -1.78 -8.76
C LEU A 153 -9.63 -1.79 -7.25
N MET A 154 -8.99 -0.87 -6.53
CA MET A 154 -9.09 -0.78 -5.08
C MET A 154 -10.52 -0.45 -4.64
N LYS A 155 -11.20 0.50 -5.29
CA LYS A 155 -12.62 0.76 -5.02
C LYS A 155 -13.47 -0.50 -5.19
N SER A 156 -13.28 -1.26 -6.28
CA SER A 156 -14.01 -2.51 -6.52
C SER A 156 -13.67 -3.59 -5.50
N PHE A 157 -12.41 -3.69 -5.09
CA PHE A 157 -11.93 -4.61 -4.08
C PHE A 157 -12.60 -4.35 -2.72
N TYR A 158 -12.59 -3.10 -2.25
CA TYR A 158 -13.26 -2.74 -0.99
C TYR A 158 -14.78 -2.88 -1.04
N GLN A 159 -15.40 -2.63 -2.20
CA GLN A 159 -16.82 -2.94 -2.39
C GLN A 159 -17.11 -4.45 -2.25
N GLY A 160 -16.24 -5.29 -2.83
CA GLY A 160 -16.30 -6.74 -2.67
C GLY A 160 -16.19 -7.17 -1.21
N LEU A 161 -15.21 -6.62 -0.47
CA LEU A 161 -15.06 -6.89 0.97
C LEU A 161 -16.29 -6.46 1.79
N ALA A 162 -16.84 -5.28 1.52
CA ALA A 162 -17.99 -4.76 2.25
C ALA A 162 -19.29 -5.53 1.99
N SER A 163 -19.37 -6.29 0.89
CA SER A 163 -20.54 -7.11 0.57
C SER A 163 -20.53 -8.50 1.22
N GLN A 164 -19.42 -8.89 1.81
CA GLN A 164 -19.22 -10.21 2.43
C GLN A 164 -19.35 -10.09 3.95
N ASN A 165 -20.03 -11.05 4.58
CA ASN A 165 -20.28 -11.00 6.03
C ASN A 165 -19.09 -11.48 6.88
N ASP A 166 -18.11 -12.17 6.28
CA ASP A 166 -16.93 -12.70 6.96
C ASP A 166 -15.64 -12.22 6.29
N ALA A 167 -14.72 -11.70 7.08
CA ALA A 167 -13.42 -11.17 6.60
C ALA A 167 -12.32 -12.24 6.59
N ASN A 168 -12.58 -13.47 6.08
CA ASN A 168 -11.55 -14.49 5.97
C ASN A 168 -10.65 -14.28 4.73
N SER A 169 -9.52 -14.99 4.65
CA SER A 169 -8.56 -14.85 3.55
C SER A 169 -9.13 -15.27 2.19
N GLN A 170 -10.06 -16.25 2.15
CA GLN A 170 -10.72 -16.66 0.92
C GLN A 170 -11.60 -15.54 0.35
N ASN A 171 -12.27 -14.80 1.21
CA ASN A 171 -13.09 -13.66 0.82
C ASN A 171 -12.24 -12.51 0.26
N LYS A 172 -11.04 -12.27 0.81
CA LYS A 172 -10.10 -11.26 0.31
C LYS A 172 -9.57 -11.62 -1.09
N SER A 173 -9.18 -12.88 -1.31
CA SER A 173 -8.71 -13.35 -2.61
C SER A 173 -9.81 -13.31 -3.67
N GLN A 174 -11.03 -13.67 -3.32
CA GLN A 174 -12.19 -13.58 -4.20
C GLN A 174 -12.52 -12.13 -4.55
N ALA A 175 -12.53 -11.22 -3.57
CA ALA A 175 -12.77 -9.80 -3.79
C ALA A 175 -11.71 -9.18 -4.73
N LEU A 176 -10.43 -9.54 -4.55
CA LEU A 176 -9.35 -9.09 -5.42
C LEU A 176 -9.50 -9.65 -6.85
N ARG A 177 -9.82 -10.94 -6.98
CA ARG A 177 -10.09 -11.56 -8.27
C ARG A 177 -11.24 -10.88 -8.99
N GLU A 178 -12.36 -10.63 -8.32
CA GLU A 178 -13.52 -9.96 -8.92
C GLU A 178 -13.22 -8.52 -9.34
N ALA A 179 -12.45 -7.78 -8.53
CA ALA A 179 -11.99 -6.45 -8.89
C ALA A 179 -11.12 -6.47 -10.15
N SER A 180 -10.20 -7.43 -10.27
CA SER A 180 -9.36 -7.63 -11.46
C SER A 180 -10.19 -7.98 -12.69
N LEU A 181 -11.20 -8.87 -12.55
CA LEU A 181 -12.10 -9.25 -13.64
C LEU A 181 -12.96 -8.08 -14.15
N ARG A 182 -13.32 -7.13 -13.26
CA ARG A 182 -14.03 -5.91 -13.67
C ARG A 182 -13.15 -5.02 -14.54
N LEU A 183 -11.87 -4.86 -14.21
CA LEU A 183 -10.92 -4.13 -15.04
C LEU A 183 -10.64 -4.82 -16.37
N LEU A 184 -10.48 -6.14 -16.37
CA LEU A 184 -10.31 -6.94 -17.59
C LEU A 184 -11.46 -6.71 -18.60
N ARG A 185 -12.69 -6.51 -18.11
CA ARG A 185 -13.88 -6.26 -18.93
C ARG A 185 -14.02 -4.80 -19.41
N ASP A 186 -13.30 -3.87 -18.81
CA ASP A 186 -13.26 -2.46 -19.25
C ASP A 186 -12.28 -2.34 -20.43
N ARG A 187 -12.77 -1.96 -21.62
CA ARG A 187 -11.94 -1.84 -22.83
C ARG A 187 -10.70 -0.94 -22.65
N ARG A 188 -10.73 0.02 -21.73
CA ARG A 188 -9.61 0.93 -21.44
C ARG A 188 -8.50 0.25 -20.62
N TYR A 189 -8.84 -0.78 -19.86
CA TYR A 189 -7.97 -1.42 -18.88
C TYR A 189 -7.86 -2.94 -19.07
N HIS A 190 -8.26 -3.48 -20.24
CA HIS A 190 -8.25 -4.92 -20.52
C HIS A 190 -6.85 -5.53 -20.55
N HIS A 191 -5.80 -4.72 -20.80
CA HIS A 191 -4.43 -5.21 -20.82
C HIS A 191 -3.99 -5.64 -19.41
N PRO A 192 -3.31 -6.80 -19.24
CA PRO A 192 -2.90 -7.32 -17.92
C PRO A 192 -2.09 -6.35 -17.06
N PHE A 193 -1.33 -5.45 -17.69
CA PHE A 193 -0.60 -4.40 -16.98
C PHE A 193 -1.45 -3.63 -15.96
N TYR A 194 -2.73 -3.43 -16.22
CA TYR A 194 -3.63 -2.62 -15.40
C TYR A 194 -4.28 -3.36 -14.24
N TRP A 195 -4.42 -4.70 -14.31
CA TRP A 195 -5.19 -5.47 -13.33
C TRP A 195 -4.44 -6.64 -12.71
N ALA A 196 -3.39 -7.17 -13.37
CA ALA A 196 -2.69 -8.36 -12.90
C ALA A 196 -1.54 -8.03 -11.93
N GLY A 197 -1.28 -6.75 -11.65
CA GLY A 197 -0.17 -6.32 -10.80
C GLY A 197 -0.37 -6.60 -9.32
N PHE A 198 -1.61 -6.73 -8.84
CA PHE A 198 -1.87 -6.91 -7.43
C PHE A 198 -1.97 -8.37 -7.02
N VAL A 199 -1.28 -8.71 -5.94
CA VAL A 199 -1.31 -10.04 -5.33
C VAL A 199 -1.68 -9.94 -3.86
N LEU A 200 -2.33 -10.98 -3.35
CA LEU A 200 -2.61 -11.17 -1.93
C LEU A 200 -1.59 -12.15 -1.36
N VAL A 201 -0.90 -11.75 -0.30
CA VAL A 201 0.00 -12.60 0.48
C VAL A 201 -0.62 -12.73 1.87
N SER A 202 -0.71 -13.94 2.40
CA SER A 202 -1.27 -14.20 3.74
C SER A 202 -0.30 -15.05 4.57
N SER A 203 -0.24 -14.78 5.86
CA SER A 203 0.25 -15.74 6.83
C SER A 203 -0.78 -16.87 6.94
N ASN A 204 -0.35 -18.11 6.86
CA ASN A 204 -1.21 -19.28 7.09
C ASN A 204 -1.72 -19.32 8.51
#